data_550d9374314ac1d32e77462d853d7553
#
_entry.id   550d9374314ac1d32e77462d853d7553
#
_cell.length_a   1.000
_cell.length_b   1.000
_cell.length_c   1.000
_cell.angle_alpha   90.00
_cell.angle_beta   90.00
_cell.angle_gamma   90.00
#
_symmetry.space_group_name_H-M   'P 1'
#
loop_
_entity.id
_entity.type
_entity.pdbx_description
1 polymer ?
#
loop_
_entity_poly.entity_id
_entity_poly.type
_entity_poly.pdbx_seq_one_letter_code
_entity_poly.pdbx_strand_id
1 'polypeptide(L)'
;KKSSSLLAVQIAYYAGLRIGEVAGLSWDDINLEEQYLTVRRSLSRNNARHKLELGPTKRKKVRIVDFGDTLAEILRKAKKEQHKQRFQYGQLYQRNYYKEVREKNRVYYELYSLDGTQEVPEDYTEISLVCVRQDGMYLGREALDWMCRSIRKHLKGFENFHFHSLRHTYTSNLLANGAPPKDVQELLGHSAVSTTMNIY
;
A
#
# COMPACT_ATOMS: atom_id res chain seq x y z
N LYS A 1 -20.10 4.52 -6.77
CA LYS A 1 -19.05 3.44 -6.69
C LYS A 1 -17.89 3.99 -5.90
N LYS A 2 -17.63 3.47 -4.68
CA LYS A 2 -16.41 3.79 -3.95
C LYS A 2 -15.24 3.20 -4.73
N SER A 3 -14.31 4.03 -5.15
CA SER A 3 -13.13 3.59 -5.88
C SER A 3 -12.20 2.83 -4.92
N SER A 4 -11.71 1.66 -5.32
CA SER A 4 -10.67 0.91 -4.58
C SER A 4 -9.41 1.77 -4.32
N SER A 5 -9.16 2.74 -5.17
CA SER A 5 -8.06 3.70 -5.02
C SER A 5 -8.24 4.67 -3.84
N LEU A 6 -9.48 4.91 -3.38
CA LEU A 6 -9.73 5.83 -2.25
C LEU A 6 -9.08 5.33 -0.96
N LEU A 7 -9.20 4.03 -0.67
CA LEU A 7 -8.56 3.44 0.50
C LEU A 7 -7.03 3.64 0.46
N ALA A 8 -6.41 3.44 -0.70
CA ALA A 8 -4.98 3.64 -0.88
C ALA A 8 -4.55 5.10 -0.63
N VAL A 9 -5.36 6.07 -1.08
CA VAL A 9 -5.15 7.51 -0.81
C VAL A 9 -5.25 7.80 0.68
N GLN A 10 -6.28 7.27 1.35
CA GLN A 10 -6.49 7.48 2.78
C GLN A 10 -5.34 6.90 3.62
N ILE A 11 -4.88 5.68 3.31
CA ILE A 11 -3.70 5.10 3.99
C ILE A 11 -2.45 5.95 3.77
N ALA A 12 -2.20 6.40 2.54
CA ALA A 12 -1.04 7.25 2.25
C ALA A 12 -1.11 8.62 2.95
N TYR A 13 -2.32 9.19 3.07
CA TYR A 13 -2.55 10.48 3.73
C TYR A 13 -2.36 10.39 5.26
N TYR A 14 -2.94 9.34 5.90
CA TYR A 14 -2.94 9.22 7.36
C TYR A 14 -1.72 8.49 7.93
N ALA A 15 -1.00 7.72 7.14
CA ALA A 15 0.17 6.95 7.59
C ALA A 15 1.45 7.21 6.79
N GLY A 16 1.43 8.12 5.81
CA GLY A 16 2.61 8.55 5.08
C GLY A 16 3.31 7.48 4.24
N LEU A 17 2.62 6.41 3.84
CA LEU A 17 3.19 5.30 3.09
C LEU A 17 3.50 5.68 1.63
N ARG A 18 4.55 5.08 1.07
CA ARG A 18 4.84 5.16 -0.37
C ARG A 18 3.84 4.32 -1.17
N ILE A 19 3.62 4.66 -2.43
CA ILE A 19 2.68 3.97 -3.33
C ILE A 19 2.88 2.44 -3.35
N GLY A 20 4.11 1.97 -3.45
CA GLY A 20 4.41 0.53 -3.44
C GLY A 20 4.23 -0.11 -2.06
N GLU A 21 4.45 0.63 -0.97
CA GLU A 21 4.21 0.17 0.39
C GLU A 21 2.70 0.00 0.64
N VAL A 22 1.88 0.94 0.17
CA VAL A 22 0.40 0.83 0.22
C VAL A 22 -0.10 -0.35 -0.61
N ALA A 23 0.44 -0.54 -1.82
CA ALA A 23 0.04 -1.63 -2.69
C ALA A 23 0.46 -3.03 -2.16
N GLY A 24 1.54 -3.09 -1.38
CA GLY A 24 2.04 -4.32 -0.76
C GLY A 24 1.59 -4.56 0.68
N LEU A 25 0.74 -3.68 1.25
CA LEU A 25 0.26 -3.80 2.62
C LEU A 25 -0.72 -4.97 2.75
N SER A 26 -0.52 -5.84 3.74
CA SER A 26 -1.41 -6.96 4.07
C SER A 26 -2.19 -6.67 5.35
N TRP A 27 -3.35 -7.31 5.50
CA TRP A 27 -4.13 -7.25 6.74
C TRP A 27 -3.35 -7.81 7.94
N ASP A 28 -2.42 -8.74 7.71
CA ASP A 28 -1.54 -9.29 8.77
C ASP A 28 -0.49 -8.28 9.26
N ASP A 29 -0.32 -7.18 8.55
CA ASP A 29 0.56 -6.09 8.93
C ASP A 29 -0.15 -5.02 9.79
N ILE A 30 -1.46 -5.15 10.04
CA ILE A 30 -2.29 -4.13 10.70
C ILE A 30 -2.84 -4.65 12.01
N ASN A 31 -2.50 -3.99 13.11
CA ASN A 31 -3.16 -4.15 14.40
C ASN A 31 -4.21 -3.03 14.55
N LEU A 32 -5.49 -3.39 14.44
CA LEU A 32 -6.61 -2.45 14.55
C LEU A 32 -6.97 -2.11 16.01
N GLU A 33 -6.55 -2.89 16.97
CA GLU A 33 -6.80 -2.67 18.40
C GLU A 33 -5.78 -1.69 18.98
N GLU A 34 -4.50 -1.94 18.70
CA GLU A 34 -3.39 -1.08 19.12
C GLU A 34 -3.09 0.04 18.13
N GLN A 35 -3.81 0.11 17.01
CA GLN A 35 -3.77 1.16 15.99
C GLN A 35 -2.39 1.42 15.40
N TYR A 36 -1.69 0.36 15.02
CA TYR A 36 -0.44 0.48 14.25
C TYR A 36 -0.43 -0.41 13.02
N LEU A 37 0.43 -0.09 12.08
CA LEU A 37 0.75 -0.93 10.93
C LEU A 37 2.25 -1.11 10.77
N THR A 38 2.64 -2.27 10.26
CA THR A 38 4.04 -2.63 10.02
C THR A 38 4.36 -2.55 8.52
N VAL A 39 5.24 -1.63 8.14
CA VAL A 39 5.69 -1.49 6.76
C VAL A 39 6.92 -2.34 6.53
N ARG A 40 6.74 -3.54 5.97
CA ARG A 40 7.83 -4.50 5.73
C ARG A 40 8.09 -4.80 4.27
N ARG A 41 7.15 -4.50 3.38
CA ARG A 41 7.24 -4.85 1.96
C ARG A 41 6.75 -3.74 1.04
N SER A 42 7.05 -3.86 -0.23
CA SER A 42 6.63 -2.95 -1.28
C SER A 42 6.31 -3.75 -2.54
N LEU A 43 5.18 -3.47 -3.17
CA LEU A 43 4.83 -4.02 -4.47
C LEU A 43 5.43 -3.12 -5.56
N SER A 44 6.17 -3.71 -6.48
CA SER A 44 6.76 -3.03 -7.63
C SER A 44 6.61 -3.87 -8.90
N ARG A 45 6.66 -3.23 -10.06
CA ARG A 45 6.71 -3.92 -11.34
C ARG A 45 8.16 -4.05 -11.78
N ASN A 46 8.58 -5.25 -12.11
CA ASN A 46 9.82 -5.50 -12.80
C ASN A 46 9.58 -5.35 -14.31
N ASN A 47 10.02 -4.24 -14.89
CA ASN A 47 9.76 -3.95 -16.30
C ASN A 47 10.46 -4.92 -17.24
N ALA A 48 11.64 -5.45 -16.87
CA ALA A 48 12.37 -6.40 -17.71
C ALA A 48 11.68 -7.76 -17.81
N ARG A 49 10.90 -8.14 -16.78
CA ARG A 49 10.21 -9.43 -16.72
C ARG A 49 8.70 -9.30 -16.91
N HIS A 50 8.19 -8.07 -16.98
CA HIS A 50 6.76 -7.76 -17.00
C HIS A 50 5.96 -8.38 -15.83
N LYS A 51 6.62 -8.64 -14.69
CA LYS A 51 6.03 -9.28 -13.51
C LYS A 51 5.94 -8.32 -12.33
N LEU A 52 5.00 -8.61 -11.43
CA LEU A 52 4.87 -7.91 -10.15
C LEU A 52 5.69 -8.64 -9.10
N GLU A 53 6.49 -7.88 -8.39
CA GLU A 53 7.36 -8.38 -7.33
C GLU A 53 6.99 -7.73 -5.99
N LEU A 54 6.74 -8.56 -4.99
CA LEU A 54 6.76 -8.16 -3.60
C LEU A 54 8.21 -8.21 -3.13
N GLY A 55 8.75 -7.06 -2.79
CA GLY A 55 10.12 -6.94 -2.28
C GLY A 55 10.16 -6.25 -0.93
N PRO A 56 11.33 -6.21 -0.30
CA PRO A 56 11.52 -5.39 0.89
C PRO A 56 11.31 -3.91 0.54
N THR A 57 11.04 -3.09 1.54
CA THR A 57 11.02 -1.63 1.38
C THR A 57 12.33 -1.14 0.76
N LYS A 58 12.32 0.03 0.12
CA LYS A 58 13.48 0.61 -0.61
C LYS A 58 14.82 0.56 0.16
N ARG A 59 14.76 0.45 1.50
CA ARG A 59 15.93 0.39 2.40
C ARG A 59 16.05 -0.89 3.20
N LYS A 60 15.24 -1.89 2.88
CA LYS A 60 15.18 -3.16 3.62
C LYS A 60 14.88 -2.98 5.13
N LYS A 61 14.37 -1.80 5.55
CA LYS A 61 14.00 -1.52 6.95
C LYS A 61 12.52 -1.77 7.15
N VAL A 62 12.21 -2.58 8.13
CA VAL A 62 10.85 -2.70 8.68
C VAL A 62 10.65 -1.53 9.63
N ARG A 63 9.46 -0.91 9.59
CA ARG A 63 9.07 0.14 10.53
C ARG A 63 7.62 0.00 10.93
N ILE A 64 7.31 0.46 12.12
CA ILE A 64 5.96 0.57 12.65
C ILE A 64 5.50 2.01 12.44
N VAL A 65 4.24 2.17 12.09
CA VAL A 65 3.59 3.48 11.95
C VAL A 65 2.27 3.41 12.71
N ASP A 66 2.17 4.22 13.75
CA ASP A 66 0.92 4.40 14.50
C ASP A 66 -0.07 5.23 13.71
N PHE A 67 -1.36 4.98 13.91
CA PHE A 67 -2.42 5.74 13.27
C PHE A 67 -3.58 6.00 14.25
N GLY A 68 -4.31 7.09 14.01
CA GLY A 68 -5.43 7.49 14.86
C GLY A 68 -6.75 6.84 14.47
N ASP A 69 -7.78 7.12 15.27
CA ASP A 69 -9.15 6.57 15.17
C ASP A 69 -9.75 6.70 13.77
N THR A 70 -9.52 7.81 13.10
CA THR A 70 -10.03 8.05 11.73
C THR A 70 -9.57 6.97 10.76
N LEU A 71 -8.28 6.63 10.75
CA LEU A 71 -7.78 5.56 9.87
C LEU A 71 -8.22 4.20 10.37
N ALA A 72 -8.31 3.98 11.68
CA ALA A 72 -8.81 2.74 12.26
C ALA A 72 -10.24 2.44 11.78
N GLU A 73 -11.14 3.43 11.82
CA GLU A 73 -12.52 3.29 11.31
C GLU A 73 -12.56 3.01 9.81
N ILE A 74 -11.74 3.72 9.02
CA ILE A 74 -11.63 3.52 7.57
C ILE A 74 -11.22 2.08 7.28
N LEU A 75 -10.21 1.57 7.96
CA LEU A 75 -9.69 0.22 7.79
C LEU A 75 -10.72 -0.85 8.22
N ARG A 76 -11.42 -0.66 9.35
CA ARG A 76 -12.50 -1.56 9.78
C ARG A 76 -13.62 -1.64 8.74
N LYS A 77 -14.04 -0.49 8.20
CA LYS A 77 -15.06 -0.41 7.13
C LYS A 77 -14.56 -1.10 5.85
N ALA A 78 -13.31 -0.88 5.48
CA ALA A 78 -12.70 -1.49 4.29
C ALA A 78 -12.62 -3.02 4.42
N LYS A 79 -12.23 -3.55 5.58
CA LYS A 79 -12.18 -4.99 5.85
C LYS A 79 -13.55 -5.65 5.73
N LYS A 80 -14.58 -5.02 6.30
CA LYS A 80 -15.98 -5.49 6.17
C LYS A 80 -16.45 -5.47 4.72
N GLU A 81 -16.15 -4.40 3.98
CA GLU A 81 -16.54 -4.29 2.56
C GLU A 81 -15.84 -5.35 1.71
N GLN A 82 -14.57 -5.62 1.96
CA GLN A 82 -13.80 -6.64 1.26
C GLN A 82 -14.37 -8.06 1.51
N HIS A 83 -14.78 -8.37 2.76
CA HIS A 83 -15.46 -9.62 3.07
C HIS A 83 -16.81 -9.74 2.35
N LYS A 84 -17.60 -8.65 2.27
CA LYS A 84 -18.85 -8.61 1.54
C LYS A 84 -18.63 -8.85 0.04
N GLN A 85 -17.64 -8.21 -0.55
CA GLN A 85 -17.27 -8.39 -1.96
C GLN A 85 -16.85 -9.84 -2.23
N ARG A 86 -16.00 -10.42 -1.37
CA ARG A 86 -15.62 -11.83 -1.47
C ARG A 86 -16.83 -12.76 -1.49
N PHE A 87 -17.82 -12.50 -0.64
CA PHE A 87 -19.07 -13.27 -0.65
C PHE A 87 -19.90 -13.06 -1.92
N GLN A 88 -19.99 -11.81 -2.42
CA GLN A 88 -20.76 -11.48 -3.63
C GLN A 88 -20.16 -12.09 -4.91
N TYR A 89 -18.84 -12.07 -5.03
CA TYR A 89 -18.14 -12.64 -6.19
C TYR A 89 -18.01 -14.19 -6.11
N GLY A 90 -18.10 -14.77 -4.90
CA GLY A 90 -18.01 -16.22 -4.70
C GLY A 90 -16.72 -16.79 -5.28
N GLN A 91 -16.85 -17.78 -6.15
CA GLN A 91 -15.70 -18.44 -6.80
C GLN A 91 -14.93 -17.52 -7.76
N LEU A 92 -15.53 -16.44 -8.27
CA LEU A 92 -14.88 -15.49 -9.16
C LEU A 92 -14.06 -14.44 -8.40
N TYR A 93 -14.06 -14.46 -7.06
CA TYR A 93 -13.25 -13.57 -6.26
C TYR A 93 -11.76 -13.94 -6.36
N GLN A 94 -10.95 -12.99 -6.77
CA GLN A 94 -9.50 -13.15 -6.90
C GLN A 94 -8.83 -13.14 -5.51
N ARG A 95 -8.06 -14.19 -5.22
CA ARG A 95 -7.15 -14.23 -4.08
C ARG A 95 -5.74 -13.94 -4.55
N ASN A 96 -4.96 -13.30 -3.72
CA ASN A 96 -3.60 -12.93 -4.07
C ASN A 96 -2.62 -13.91 -3.41
N TYR A 97 -1.63 -14.32 -4.18
CA TYR A 97 -0.61 -15.27 -3.77
C TYR A 97 0.76 -14.75 -4.16
N TYR A 98 1.77 -15.12 -3.42
CA TYR A 98 3.14 -14.91 -3.84
C TYR A 98 3.88 -16.24 -3.93
N LYS A 99 4.82 -16.29 -4.87
CA LYS A 99 5.76 -17.41 -5.06
C LYS A 99 7.17 -16.90 -4.82
N GLU A 100 7.93 -17.61 -4.00
CA GLU A 100 9.36 -17.35 -3.86
C GLU A 100 10.12 -17.83 -5.10
N VAL A 101 10.90 -16.95 -5.69
CA VAL A 101 11.77 -17.26 -6.84
C VAL A 101 13.21 -17.04 -6.43
N ARG A 102 14.03 -18.09 -6.56
CA ARG A 102 15.47 -18.06 -6.26
C ARG A 102 16.26 -18.06 -7.55
N GLU A 103 17.00 -17.01 -7.79
CA GLU A 103 18.01 -16.92 -8.84
C GLU A 103 19.39 -16.83 -8.21
N LYS A 104 20.45 -17.14 -8.98
CA LYS A 104 21.84 -17.32 -8.50
C LYS A 104 22.28 -16.43 -7.33
N ASN A 105 21.85 -15.13 -7.31
CA ASN A 105 22.26 -14.17 -6.28
C ASN A 105 21.07 -13.36 -5.71
N ARG A 106 19.81 -13.74 -5.99
CA ARG A 106 18.64 -12.95 -5.60
C ARG A 106 17.47 -13.87 -5.24
N VAL A 107 16.82 -13.55 -4.12
CA VAL A 107 15.49 -14.08 -3.78
C VAL A 107 14.50 -12.94 -3.94
N TYR A 108 13.41 -13.21 -4.63
CA TYR A 108 12.28 -12.27 -4.80
C TYR A 108 10.95 -13.04 -4.82
N TYR A 109 9.85 -12.33 -4.67
CA TYR A 109 8.53 -12.91 -4.57
C TYR A 109 7.66 -12.36 -5.69
N GLU A 110 7.23 -13.24 -6.60
CA GLU A 110 6.29 -12.88 -7.67
C GLU A 110 4.86 -12.91 -7.14
N LEU A 111 4.06 -11.87 -7.45
CA LEU A 111 2.66 -11.78 -7.06
C LEU A 111 1.75 -12.30 -8.17
N TYR A 112 0.78 -13.11 -7.78
CA TYR A 112 -0.26 -13.68 -8.64
C TYR A 112 -1.64 -13.45 -8.04
N SER A 113 -2.67 -13.34 -8.90
CA SER A 113 -4.07 -13.35 -8.47
C SER A 113 -4.77 -14.50 -9.17
N LEU A 114 -5.42 -15.38 -8.40
CA LEU A 114 -6.15 -16.55 -8.87
C LEU A 114 -7.57 -16.53 -8.30
N ASP A 115 -8.55 -16.91 -9.08
CA ASP A 115 -9.91 -17.13 -8.59
C ASP A 115 -10.14 -18.58 -8.16
N GLY A 116 -11.31 -18.85 -7.58
CA GLY A 116 -11.64 -20.18 -7.05
C GLY A 116 -11.88 -21.26 -8.11
N THR A 117 -11.79 -20.94 -9.41
CA THR A 117 -11.87 -21.91 -10.51
C THR A 117 -10.50 -22.43 -10.92
N GLN A 118 -9.44 -21.78 -10.44
CA GLN A 118 -8.05 -22.09 -10.76
C GLN A 118 -7.43 -22.91 -9.63
N GLU A 119 -6.64 -23.90 -9.99
CA GLU A 119 -5.84 -24.67 -9.03
C GLU A 119 -4.69 -23.81 -8.50
N VAL A 120 -4.51 -23.81 -7.18
CA VAL A 120 -3.42 -23.08 -6.52
C VAL A 120 -2.21 -24.00 -6.41
N PRO A 121 -1.07 -23.67 -7.06
CA PRO A 121 0.15 -24.47 -6.93
C PRO A 121 0.65 -24.55 -5.46
N GLU A 122 1.24 -25.67 -5.09
CA GLU A 122 1.70 -25.95 -3.71
C GLU A 122 2.76 -24.95 -3.22
N ASP A 123 3.55 -24.37 -4.14
CA ASP A 123 4.61 -23.42 -3.84
C ASP A 123 4.11 -21.95 -3.76
N TYR A 124 2.78 -21.75 -3.78
CA TYR A 124 2.16 -20.45 -3.64
C TYR A 124 1.70 -20.20 -2.19
N THR A 125 2.00 -19.02 -1.66
CA THR A 125 1.54 -18.59 -0.33
C THR A 125 0.50 -17.49 -0.48
N GLU A 126 -0.68 -17.67 0.14
CA GLU A 126 -1.74 -16.64 0.12
C GLU A 126 -1.30 -15.39 0.89
N ILE A 127 -1.65 -14.21 0.37
CA ILE A 127 -1.45 -12.91 1.02
C ILE A 127 -2.74 -12.09 0.96
N SER A 128 -3.22 -11.68 2.12
CA SER A 128 -4.44 -10.88 2.27
C SER A 128 -4.13 -9.39 2.10
N LEU A 129 -4.03 -8.89 0.86
CA LEU A 129 -3.74 -7.49 0.58
C LEU A 129 -4.89 -6.56 1.03
N VAL A 130 -4.52 -5.41 1.60
CA VAL A 130 -5.46 -4.38 2.07
C VAL A 130 -6.10 -3.62 0.90
N CYS A 131 -5.28 -3.22 -0.07
CA CYS A 131 -5.73 -2.47 -1.24
C CYS A 131 -5.93 -3.41 -2.43
N VAL A 132 -7.16 -3.83 -2.63
CA VAL A 132 -7.58 -4.69 -3.76
C VAL A 132 -8.73 -4.04 -4.53
N ARG A 133 -8.97 -4.51 -5.73
CA ARG A 133 -10.15 -4.18 -6.53
C ARG A 133 -11.39 -4.86 -5.95
N GLN A 134 -12.57 -4.52 -6.47
CA GLN A 134 -13.84 -5.13 -6.01
C GLN A 134 -13.90 -6.65 -6.23
N ASP A 135 -13.24 -7.11 -7.28
CA ASP A 135 -13.10 -8.53 -7.62
C ASP A 135 -12.00 -9.24 -6.82
N GLY A 136 -11.33 -8.55 -5.89
CA GLY A 136 -10.25 -9.10 -5.07
C GLY A 136 -8.85 -9.02 -5.69
N MET A 137 -8.73 -8.72 -6.98
CA MET A 137 -7.43 -8.57 -7.64
C MET A 137 -6.63 -7.43 -6.99
N TYR A 138 -5.31 -7.58 -6.90
CA TYR A 138 -4.41 -6.56 -6.37
C TYR A 138 -4.64 -5.18 -7.02
N LEU A 139 -4.41 -4.12 -6.26
CA LEU A 139 -4.42 -2.74 -6.77
C LEU A 139 -2.98 -2.32 -7.11
N GLY A 140 -2.62 -2.43 -8.38
CA GLY A 140 -1.29 -2.09 -8.85
C GLY A 140 -1.03 -0.58 -8.90
N ARG A 141 0.25 -0.23 -9.01
CA ARG A 141 0.71 1.16 -9.12
C ARG A 141 0.07 1.90 -10.29
N GLU A 142 -0.12 1.21 -11.42
CA GLU A 142 -0.68 1.79 -12.64
C GLU A 142 -2.10 2.35 -12.41
N ALA A 143 -2.92 1.66 -11.60
CA ALA A 143 -4.26 2.11 -11.25
C ALA A 143 -4.22 3.38 -10.39
N LEU A 144 -3.27 3.47 -9.45
CA LEU A 144 -3.07 4.65 -8.60
C LEU A 144 -2.49 5.82 -9.38
N ASP A 145 -1.55 5.58 -10.28
CA ASP A 145 -1.01 6.61 -11.19
C ASP A 145 -2.09 7.13 -12.15
N TRP A 146 -2.98 6.26 -12.64
CA TRP A 146 -4.12 6.67 -13.45
C TRP A 146 -5.09 7.55 -12.65
N MET A 147 -5.40 7.19 -11.41
CA MET A 147 -6.22 8.01 -10.51
C MET A 147 -5.59 9.39 -10.31
N CYS A 148 -4.28 9.48 -10.05
CA CYS A 148 -3.59 10.76 -9.91
C CYS A 148 -3.68 11.62 -11.19
N ARG A 149 -3.55 11.00 -12.38
CA ARG A 149 -3.76 11.70 -13.65
C ARG A 149 -5.18 12.22 -13.81
N SER A 150 -6.18 11.42 -13.40
CA SER A 150 -7.58 11.82 -13.43
C SER A 150 -7.86 13.00 -12.50
N ILE A 151 -7.32 12.99 -11.28
CA ILE A 151 -7.42 14.11 -10.33
C ILE A 151 -6.86 15.39 -10.94
N ARG A 152 -5.63 15.35 -11.46
CA ARG A 152 -4.98 16.52 -12.10
C ARG A 152 -5.80 17.10 -13.25
N LYS A 153 -6.46 16.22 -14.02
CA LYS A 153 -7.24 16.65 -15.20
C LYS A 153 -8.58 17.29 -14.83
N HIS A 154 -9.21 16.83 -13.74
CA HIS A 154 -10.61 17.18 -13.47
C HIS A 154 -10.82 18.06 -12.22
N LEU A 155 -9.80 18.19 -11.36
CA LEU A 155 -9.91 18.99 -10.14
C LEU A 155 -8.98 20.20 -10.21
N LYS A 156 -9.58 21.40 -10.23
CA LYS A 156 -8.84 22.68 -10.17
C LYS A 156 -8.08 22.79 -8.85
N GLY A 157 -6.83 23.25 -8.92
CA GLY A 157 -5.95 23.36 -7.75
C GLY A 157 -5.14 22.09 -7.45
N PHE A 158 -5.33 21.03 -8.23
CA PHE A 158 -4.61 19.75 -8.10
C PHE A 158 -3.73 19.42 -9.30
N GLU A 159 -3.34 20.42 -10.10
CA GLU A 159 -2.60 20.24 -11.35
C GLU A 159 -1.25 19.53 -11.13
N ASN A 160 -0.64 19.71 -9.96
CA ASN A 160 0.64 19.11 -9.56
C ASN A 160 0.48 17.91 -8.61
N PHE A 161 -0.76 17.39 -8.44
CA PHE A 161 -1.00 16.30 -7.52
C PHE A 161 -0.37 14.99 -8.00
N HIS A 162 0.40 14.35 -7.13
CA HIS A 162 0.88 12.98 -7.33
C HIS A 162 0.73 12.19 -6.03
N PHE A 163 0.75 10.87 -6.11
CA PHE A 163 0.56 10.02 -4.94
C PHE A 163 1.55 10.36 -3.81
N HIS A 164 2.78 10.76 -4.15
CA HIS A 164 3.79 11.14 -3.17
C HIS A 164 3.46 12.46 -2.43
N SER A 165 2.62 13.33 -2.99
CA SER A 165 2.14 14.54 -2.32
C SER A 165 1.40 14.24 -1.02
N LEU A 166 0.69 13.10 -0.95
CA LEU A 166 0.01 12.67 0.28
C LEU A 166 0.99 12.44 1.43
N ARG A 167 2.15 11.87 1.13
CA ARG A 167 3.21 11.67 2.11
C ARG A 167 3.87 13.00 2.53
N HIS A 168 4.00 13.94 1.61
CA HIS A 168 4.45 15.30 1.95
C HIS A 168 3.46 15.96 2.91
N THR A 169 2.15 15.89 2.63
CA THR A 169 1.12 16.41 3.53
C THR A 169 1.17 15.76 4.90
N TYR A 170 1.31 14.44 4.98
CA TYR A 170 1.48 13.72 6.25
C TYR A 170 2.68 14.26 7.04
N THR A 171 3.82 14.45 6.37
CA THR A 171 5.04 14.98 6.98
C THR A 171 4.83 16.40 7.50
N SER A 172 4.24 17.29 6.66
CA SER A 172 3.93 18.69 7.06
C SER A 172 3.05 18.73 8.31
N ASN A 173 2.00 17.89 8.30
CA ASN A 173 1.07 17.84 9.42
C ASN A 173 1.75 17.40 10.72
N LEU A 174 2.64 16.38 10.67
CA LEU A 174 3.39 15.95 11.85
C LEU A 174 4.29 17.08 12.38
N LEU A 175 5.06 17.73 11.51
CA LEU A 175 5.96 18.81 11.90
C LEU A 175 5.19 20.03 12.42
N ALA A 176 4.08 20.41 11.77
CA ALA A 176 3.21 21.51 12.20
C ALA A 176 2.56 21.24 13.58
N ASN A 177 2.35 19.97 13.93
CA ASN A 177 1.85 19.57 15.26
C ASN A 177 2.99 19.30 16.26
N GLY A 178 4.21 19.73 15.99
CA GLY A 178 5.32 19.72 16.93
C GLY A 178 6.08 18.39 17.01
N ALA A 179 5.86 17.44 16.11
CA ALA A 179 6.63 16.21 16.11
C ALA A 179 8.13 16.49 15.82
N PRO A 180 9.06 15.94 16.62
CA PRO A 180 10.47 16.12 16.39
C PRO A 180 10.89 15.64 14.98
N PRO A 181 11.68 16.41 14.22
CA PRO A 181 12.09 16.03 12.85
C PRO A 181 12.77 14.66 12.76
N LYS A 182 13.47 14.24 13.82
CA LYS A 182 14.11 12.92 13.89
C LYS A 182 13.08 11.80 13.93
N ASP A 183 12.02 11.93 14.72
CA ASP A 183 10.95 10.94 14.84
C ASP A 183 10.17 10.86 13.54
N VAL A 184 9.88 12.00 12.90
CA VAL A 184 9.26 12.05 11.57
C VAL A 184 10.14 11.37 10.52
N GLN A 185 11.46 11.54 10.58
CA GLN A 185 12.42 10.86 9.71
C GLN A 185 12.32 9.33 9.87
N GLU A 186 12.27 8.85 11.10
CA GLU A 186 12.20 7.40 11.41
C GLU A 186 10.87 6.81 10.93
N LEU A 187 9.74 7.44 11.24
CA LEU A 187 8.41 7.05 10.76
C LEU A 187 8.33 6.97 9.23
N LEU A 188 8.97 7.90 8.55
CA LEU A 188 9.03 7.93 7.10
C LEU A 188 10.06 6.95 6.53
N GLY A 189 11.03 6.51 7.30
CA GLY A 189 12.18 5.72 6.82
C GLY A 189 13.03 6.54 5.83
N HIS A 190 13.32 7.81 6.14
CA HIS A 190 14.29 8.64 5.43
C HIS A 190 15.72 8.37 5.90
N SER A 191 16.72 8.52 5.00
CA SER A 191 18.14 8.25 5.33
C SER A 191 18.79 9.34 6.14
N ALA A 192 18.31 10.58 5.95
CA ALA A 192 18.88 11.76 6.58
C ALA A 192 17.75 12.70 7.01
N VAL A 193 17.94 13.38 8.12
CA VAL A 193 17.04 14.44 8.61
C VAL A 193 16.94 15.56 7.58
N SER A 194 18.02 15.87 6.87
CA SER A 194 18.03 16.85 5.78
C SER A 194 16.98 16.55 4.70
N THR A 195 16.71 15.28 4.40
CA THR A 195 15.64 14.91 3.46
C THR A 195 14.25 15.30 3.98
N THR A 196 14.05 15.27 5.30
CA THR A 196 12.80 15.71 5.94
C THR A 196 12.76 17.23 6.01
N MET A 197 13.87 17.91 6.28
CA MET A 197 13.95 19.38 6.43
C MET A 197 13.99 20.13 5.10
N ASN A 198 14.53 19.54 4.02
CA ASN A 198 14.58 20.20 2.70
C ASN A 198 13.23 20.21 1.96
N ILE A 199 12.20 19.62 2.54
CA ILE A 199 10.83 19.61 1.99
C ILE A 199 10.01 20.77 2.62
N TYR A 200 10.51 21.39 3.66
CA TYR A 200 9.92 22.49 4.46
C TYR A 200 10.96 23.57 4.72
#